data_732f847050964b07e158ff3a0f89d65f
#
_entry.id   732f847050964b07e158ff3a0f89d65f
#
_cell.length_a   1.000
_cell.length_b   1.000
_cell.length_c   1.000
_cell.angle_alpha   90.00
_cell.angle_beta   90.00
_cell.angle_gamma   90.00
#
_symmetry.space_group_name_H-M   'P 1'
#
loop_
_entity.id
_entity.type
_entity.pdbx_description
1 polymer ?
#
loop_
_entity_poly.entity_id
_entity_poly.type
_entity_poly.pdbx_seq_one_letter_code
_entity_poly.pdbx_strand_id
1 'polypeptide(L)'
;MKKVTIQDVARELNLSRNTVAKALNNSDTVSYETRYIVIKKAYEMGYSKLSPVVLNQFKLRNKIDETKTIVVLTRREISVFWNSIIMGISDELNTNGCKLQLNFISEQDEKNLVLPLDLQEEVSGIIILSVFTKEYINQIMKYNIPVVFLDAPSNIQEITSYGDIIICESMDSMKKITTDLINRGMRKIGFIGDTTYCRTIYDRYIGYESALLEAGIKPDKDIIATYHANTKFYKPEEVEAALSLFPYMPEAIVCANDDIALYVMRYLNSKGLSVPKDVAVTGYDNVEEMSKVEPFLTTVRVGNQRLGRRLVQQLMWRLKNPIFPKEVIFVGVEVIFRESSSKSVSVAE
;
A
#
# COMPACT_ATOMS: atom_id res chain seq x y z
N MET A 1 -44.04 -24.70 5.17
CA MET A 1 -43.03 -24.30 6.15
C MET A 1 -43.38 -22.96 6.76
N LYS A 2 -43.32 -22.79 8.08
CA LYS A 2 -43.63 -21.55 8.78
C LYS A 2 -42.53 -20.51 8.47
N LYS A 3 -42.91 -19.34 7.99
CA LYS A 3 -41.98 -18.29 7.58
C LYS A 3 -41.29 -17.71 8.82
N VAL A 4 -39.96 -17.72 8.88
CA VAL A 4 -39.18 -17.19 10.01
C VAL A 4 -39.41 -15.70 10.11
N THR A 5 -39.62 -15.20 11.31
CA THR A 5 -39.88 -13.77 11.60
C THR A 5 -38.77 -13.17 12.43
N ILE A 6 -38.70 -11.82 12.49
CA ILE A 6 -37.79 -11.09 13.40
C ILE A 6 -37.97 -11.54 14.85
N GLN A 7 -39.22 -11.86 15.24
CA GLN A 7 -39.53 -12.32 16.60
C GLN A 7 -38.91 -13.68 16.90
N ASP A 8 -38.83 -14.57 15.92
CA ASP A 8 -38.20 -15.90 16.09
C ASP A 8 -36.71 -15.78 16.26
N VAL A 9 -36.04 -14.88 15.48
CA VAL A 9 -34.61 -14.57 15.63
C VAL A 9 -34.33 -13.92 16.98
N ALA A 10 -35.19 -13.00 17.42
CA ALA A 10 -35.05 -12.32 18.70
C ALA A 10 -35.17 -13.29 19.89
N ARG A 11 -36.10 -14.23 19.81
CA ARG A 11 -36.27 -15.28 20.82
C ARG A 11 -35.05 -16.20 20.91
N GLU A 12 -34.54 -16.62 19.75
CA GLU A 12 -33.37 -17.50 19.69
C GLU A 12 -32.11 -16.91 20.25
N LEU A 13 -31.95 -15.59 20.09
CA LEU A 13 -30.79 -14.84 20.59
C LEU A 13 -30.99 -14.21 21.98
N ASN A 14 -32.16 -14.37 22.54
CA ASN A 14 -32.52 -13.71 23.80
C ASN A 14 -32.37 -12.15 23.75
N LEU A 15 -32.69 -11.56 22.59
CA LEU A 15 -32.62 -10.13 22.32
C LEU A 15 -34.04 -9.54 22.13
N SER A 16 -34.15 -8.21 22.29
CA SER A 16 -35.40 -7.53 21.95
C SER A 16 -35.64 -7.53 20.45
N ARG A 17 -36.93 -7.61 20.04
CA ARG A 17 -37.33 -7.47 18.63
C ARG A 17 -36.78 -6.19 17.98
N ASN A 18 -36.71 -5.11 18.76
CA ASN A 18 -36.22 -3.82 18.28
C ASN A 18 -34.71 -3.86 18.02
N THR A 19 -33.94 -4.51 18.89
CA THR A 19 -32.48 -4.72 18.71
C THR A 19 -32.22 -5.54 17.43
N VAL A 20 -32.99 -6.62 17.22
CA VAL A 20 -32.86 -7.44 16.01
C VAL A 20 -33.24 -6.65 14.75
N ALA A 21 -34.34 -5.90 14.77
CA ALA A 21 -34.74 -5.07 13.64
C ALA A 21 -33.69 -4.02 13.28
N LYS A 22 -33.13 -3.32 14.28
CA LYS A 22 -32.06 -2.34 14.08
C LYS A 22 -30.79 -3.00 13.52
N ALA A 23 -30.41 -4.17 14.03
CA ALA A 23 -29.26 -4.93 13.54
C ALA A 23 -29.42 -5.35 12.08
N LEU A 24 -30.59 -5.85 11.69
CA LEU A 24 -30.89 -6.26 10.30
C LEU A 24 -30.97 -5.08 9.32
N ASN A 25 -31.30 -3.87 9.81
CA ASN A 25 -31.35 -2.64 9.03
C ASN A 25 -30.02 -1.85 9.05
N ASN A 26 -28.94 -2.47 9.54
CA ASN A 26 -27.60 -1.86 9.60
C ASN A 26 -27.54 -0.54 10.38
N SER A 27 -28.33 -0.39 11.44
CA SER A 27 -28.37 0.81 12.28
C SER A 27 -27.13 0.95 13.15
N ASP A 28 -26.51 2.12 13.19
CA ASP A 28 -25.32 2.43 13.98
C ASP A 28 -25.55 2.41 15.50
N THR A 29 -26.82 2.33 15.92
CA THR A 29 -27.20 2.23 17.36
C THR A 29 -27.02 0.83 17.94
N VAL A 30 -26.61 -0.16 17.15
CA VAL A 30 -26.33 -1.54 17.59
C VAL A 30 -24.84 -1.81 17.38
N SER A 31 -24.19 -2.39 18.43
CA SER A 31 -22.77 -2.74 18.33
C SER A 31 -22.50 -3.72 17.18
N TYR A 32 -21.32 -3.66 16.58
CA TYR A 32 -20.91 -4.55 15.49
C TYR A 32 -21.03 -6.03 15.86
N GLU A 33 -20.67 -6.41 17.09
CA GLU A 33 -20.77 -7.78 17.59
C GLU A 33 -22.21 -8.27 17.64
N THR A 34 -23.10 -7.46 18.20
CA THR A 34 -24.54 -7.79 18.28
C THR A 34 -25.14 -7.89 16.87
N ARG A 35 -24.81 -6.95 15.99
CA ARG A 35 -25.25 -6.98 14.60
C ARG A 35 -24.81 -8.26 13.89
N TYR A 36 -23.55 -8.64 14.06
CA TYR A 36 -23.01 -9.87 13.49
C TYR A 36 -23.77 -11.13 13.96
N ILE A 37 -23.96 -11.29 15.27
CA ILE A 37 -24.67 -12.42 15.87
C ILE A 37 -26.11 -12.51 15.34
N VAL A 38 -26.80 -11.37 15.23
CA VAL A 38 -28.18 -11.30 14.72
C VAL A 38 -28.24 -11.70 13.25
N ILE A 39 -27.38 -11.17 12.41
CA ILE A 39 -27.39 -11.45 10.97
C ILE A 39 -27.04 -12.93 10.72
N LYS A 40 -26.05 -13.47 11.43
CA LYS A 40 -25.68 -14.89 11.37
C LYS A 40 -26.87 -15.79 11.72
N LYS A 41 -27.51 -15.55 12.85
CA LYS A 41 -28.65 -16.35 13.29
C LYS A 41 -29.85 -16.23 12.34
N ALA A 42 -30.13 -15.03 11.85
CA ALA A 42 -31.21 -14.82 10.86
C ALA A 42 -30.98 -15.62 9.57
N TYR A 43 -29.73 -15.68 9.11
CA TYR A 43 -29.35 -16.48 7.94
C TYR A 43 -29.49 -17.99 8.21
N GLU A 44 -28.96 -18.49 9.33
CA GLU A 44 -29.06 -19.91 9.75
C GLU A 44 -30.51 -20.36 9.87
N MET A 45 -31.40 -19.51 10.34
CA MET A 45 -32.83 -19.79 10.49
C MET A 45 -33.61 -19.63 9.17
N GLY A 46 -33.01 -19.13 8.09
CA GLY A 46 -33.67 -18.91 6.81
C GLY A 46 -34.61 -17.70 6.77
N TYR A 47 -34.26 -16.61 7.47
CA TYR A 47 -35.02 -15.35 7.41
C TYR A 47 -34.95 -14.70 6.03
N SER A 48 -36.08 -14.66 5.31
CA SER A 48 -36.14 -14.33 3.88
C SER A 48 -36.02 -12.82 3.52
N LYS A 49 -36.02 -11.92 4.52
CA LYS A 49 -35.95 -10.46 4.28
C LYS A 49 -34.58 -9.85 4.60
N LEU A 50 -33.50 -10.63 4.59
CA LEU A 50 -32.15 -10.09 4.63
C LEU A 50 -31.88 -9.29 3.37
N SER A 51 -31.24 -8.12 3.51
CA SER A 51 -30.86 -7.31 2.34
C SER A 51 -29.90 -8.10 1.42
N PRO A 52 -29.95 -7.89 0.09
CA PRO A 52 -29.03 -8.58 -0.83
C PRO A 52 -27.56 -8.37 -0.48
N VAL A 53 -27.19 -7.20 0.03
CA VAL A 53 -25.84 -6.85 0.47
C VAL A 53 -25.42 -7.73 1.65
N VAL A 54 -26.26 -7.86 2.67
CA VAL A 54 -26.03 -8.70 3.85
C VAL A 54 -26.00 -10.19 3.47
N LEU A 55 -26.88 -10.62 2.58
CA LEU A 55 -26.92 -12.00 2.07
C LEU A 55 -25.64 -12.36 1.29
N ASN A 56 -25.15 -11.49 0.44
CA ASN A 56 -23.90 -11.73 -0.29
C ASN A 56 -22.71 -11.79 0.65
N GLN A 57 -22.61 -10.90 1.62
CA GLN A 57 -21.56 -10.92 2.64
C GLN A 57 -21.57 -12.21 3.46
N PHE A 58 -22.76 -12.74 3.78
CA PHE A 58 -22.90 -14.01 4.52
C PHE A 58 -22.68 -15.25 3.66
N LYS A 59 -23.09 -15.25 2.39
CA LYS A 59 -22.82 -16.34 1.43
C LYS A 59 -21.33 -16.47 1.15
N LEU A 60 -20.60 -15.36 1.01
CA LEU A 60 -19.14 -15.36 0.90
C LEU A 60 -18.45 -16.04 2.10
N ARG A 61 -19.04 -15.94 3.29
CA ARG A 61 -18.49 -16.56 4.50
C ARG A 61 -18.77 -18.07 4.58
N ASN A 62 -19.92 -18.56 4.10
CA ASN A 62 -20.31 -19.97 4.21
C ASN A 62 -19.76 -20.86 3.08
N LYS A 63 -19.14 -20.29 2.05
CA LYS A 63 -18.32 -21.02 1.04
C LYS A 63 -16.93 -21.44 1.58
N ILE A 64 -16.83 -21.69 2.90
CA ILE A 64 -15.55 -22.01 3.57
C ILE A 64 -14.96 -23.36 3.13
N ASP A 65 -15.77 -24.27 2.57
CA ASP A 65 -15.36 -25.62 2.17
C ASP A 65 -14.92 -25.76 0.69
N GLU A 66 -15.06 -24.71 -0.15
CA GLU A 66 -14.58 -24.74 -1.53
C GLU A 66 -13.24 -23.99 -1.64
N THR A 67 -12.34 -24.49 -2.50
CA THR A 67 -11.05 -23.83 -2.77
C THR A 67 -11.28 -22.40 -3.26
N LYS A 68 -10.93 -21.41 -2.43
CA LYS A 68 -11.13 -20.00 -2.74
C LYS A 68 -10.15 -19.55 -3.78
N THR A 69 -10.61 -18.85 -4.81
CA THR A 69 -9.76 -18.14 -5.76
C THR A 69 -9.57 -16.71 -5.31
N ILE A 70 -8.32 -16.31 -5.13
CA ILE A 70 -7.91 -14.94 -4.82
C ILE A 70 -7.20 -14.35 -6.03
N VAL A 71 -7.76 -13.25 -6.52
CA VAL A 71 -7.19 -12.50 -7.65
C VAL A 71 -6.24 -11.44 -7.12
N VAL A 72 -5.05 -11.39 -7.68
CA VAL A 72 -4.07 -10.32 -7.45
C VAL A 72 -3.97 -9.48 -8.70
N LEU A 73 -4.20 -8.18 -8.55
CA LEU A 73 -4.07 -7.19 -9.63
C LEU A 73 -2.83 -6.34 -9.42
N THR A 74 -1.99 -6.25 -10.44
CA THR A 74 -0.77 -5.44 -10.42
C THR A 74 -0.48 -4.87 -11.80
N ARG A 75 0.40 -3.87 -11.90
CA ARG A 75 0.94 -3.41 -13.18
C ARG A 75 2.00 -4.36 -13.68
N ARG A 76 2.33 -4.28 -14.97
CA ARG A 76 3.36 -5.11 -15.64
C ARG A 76 4.80 -4.82 -15.19
N GLU A 77 4.99 -3.92 -14.26
CA GLU A 77 6.32 -3.57 -13.78
C GLU A 77 6.91 -4.72 -12.97
N ILE A 78 7.86 -5.41 -13.57
CA ILE A 78 8.59 -6.50 -12.89
C ILE A 78 9.77 -5.87 -12.17
N SER A 79 9.66 -5.78 -10.84
CA SER A 79 10.80 -5.46 -9.96
C SER A 79 10.98 -6.56 -8.93
N VAL A 80 12.18 -6.65 -8.39
CA VAL A 80 12.49 -7.59 -7.30
C VAL A 80 11.60 -7.31 -6.07
N PHE A 81 11.28 -6.05 -5.83
CA PHE A 81 10.35 -5.61 -4.80
C PHE A 81 8.97 -6.31 -4.94
N TRP A 82 8.35 -6.18 -6.10
CA TRP A 82 7.02 -6.76 -6.37
C TRP A 82 7.05 -8.29 -6.36
N ASN A 83 8.09 -8.91 -6.94
CA ASN A 83 8.25 -10.36 -6.94
C ASN A 83 8.28 -10.92 -5.51
N SER A 84 9.01 -10.29 -4.61
CA SER A 84 9.11 -10.71 -3.20
C SER A 84 7.75 -10.62 -2.48
N ILE A 85 6.95 -9.58 -2.75
CA ILE A 85 5.59 -9.44 -2.22
C ILE A 85 4.68 -10.56 -2.76
N ILE A 86 4.70 -10.80 -4.08
CA ILE A 86 3.90 -11.85 -4.73
C ILE A 86 4.27 -13.23 -4.21
N MET A 87 5.55 -13.51 -3.95
CA MET A 87 5.98 -14.75 -3.30
C MET A 87 5.35 -14.89 -1.91
N GLY A 88 5.37 -13.82 -1.10
CA GLY A 88 4.75 -13.83 0.22
C GLY A 88 3.23 -14.06 0.16
N ILE A 89 2.55 -13.48 -0.83
CA ILE A 89 1.12 -13.72 -1.10
C ILE A 89 0.90 -15.19 -1.46
N SER A 90 1.68 -15.74 -2.39
CA SER A 90 1.56 -17.12 -2.85
C SER A 90 1.73 -18.12 -1.70
N ASP A 91 2.77 -17.94 -0.87
CA ASP A 91 3.04 -18.79 0.29
C ASP A 91 1.86 -18.81 1.27
N GLU A 92 1.33 -17.64 1.60
CA GLU A 92 0.24 -17.52 2.57
C GLU A 92 -1.09 -18.04 2.01
N LEU A 93 -1.36 -17.84 0.71
CA LEU A 93 -2.54 -18.41 0.05
C LEU A 93 -2.48 -19.94 0.01
N ASN A 94 -1.31 -20.51 -0.31
CA ASN A 94 -1.11 -21.97 -0.27
C ASN A 94 -1.35 -22.53 1.12
N THR A 95 -0.87 -21.87 2.18
CA THR A 95 -1.11 -22.26 3.58
C THR A 95 -2.60 -22.25 3.93
N ASN A 96 -3.37 -21.34 3.32
CA ASN A 96 -4.82 -21.22 3.52
C ASN A 96 -5.65 -22.08 2.55
N GLY A 97 -5.03 -22.92 1.70
CA GLY A 97 -5.73 -23.74 0.71
C GLY A 97 -6.43 -22.93 -0.40
N CYS A 98 -5.94 -21.73 -0.69
CA CYS A 98 -6.51 -20.83 -1.69
C CYS A 98 -5.72 -20.89 -3.00
N LYS A 99 -6.40 -20.67 -4.13
CA LYS A 99 -5.76 -20.49 -5.44
C LYS A 99 -5.35 -19.04 -5.64
N LEU A 100 -4.13 -18.82 -6.12
CA LEU A 100 -3.66 -17.51 -6.58
C LEU A 100 -3.95 -17.37 -8.08
N GLN A 101 -4.55 -16.26 -8.46
CA GLN A 101 -4.70 -15.83 -9.84
C GLN A 101 -4.09 -14.44 -10.00
N LEU A 102 -2.98 -14.35 -10.73
CA LEU A 102 -2.21 -13.12 -10.91
C LEU A 102 -2.54 -12.48 -12.26
N ASN A 103 -3.01 -11.25 -12.24
CA ASN A 103 -3.34 -10.48 -13.43
C ASN A 103 -2.50 -9.20 -13.51
N PHE A 104 -1.86 -9.02 -14.67
CA PHE A 104 -1.10 -7.83 -15.00
C PHE A 104 -1.95 -6.89 -15.84
N ILE A 105 -2.19 -5.70 -15.32
CA ILE A 105 -3.01 -4.67 -15.97
C ILE A 105 -2.08 -3.73 -16.74
N SER A 106 -2.31 -3.60 -18.03
CA SER A 106 -1.60 -2.62 -18.86
C SER A 106 -2.18 -1.22 -18.69
N GLU A 107 -1.39 -0.19 -18.99
CA GLU A 107 -1.90 1.20 -19.00
C GLU A 107 -3.08 1.38 -19.98
N GLN A 108 -3.06 0.63 -21.10
CA GLN A 108 -4.14 0.68 -22.09
C GLN A 108 -5.42 0.04 -21.55
N ASP A 109 -5.32 -1.09 -20.83
CA ASP A 109 -6.48 -1.75 -20.21
C ASP A 109 -7.10 -0.85 -19.15
N GLU A 110 -6.26 -0.25 -18.31
CA GLU A 110 -6.72 0.71 -17.29
C GLU A 110 -7.41 1.91 -17.92
N LYS A 111 -6.82 2.53 -18.93
CA LYS A 111 -7.38 3.69 -19.65
C LYS A 111 -8.70 3.35 -20.33
N ASN A 112 -8.83 2.15 -20.89
CA ASN A 112 -10.03 1.69 -21.55
C ASN A 112 -11.04 1.03 -20.59
N LEU A 113 -10.73 0.96 -19.29
CA LEU A 113 -11.55 0.33 -18.25
C LEU A 113 -11.82 -1.16 -18.55
N VAL A 114 -10.86 -1.85 -19.17
CA VAL A 114 -10.93 -3.29 -19.47
C VAL A 114 -10.49 -4.07 -18.24
N LEU A 115 -11.40 -4.84 -17.68
CA LEU A 115 -11.13 -5.70 -16.52
C LEU A 115 -10.68 -7.11 -16.99
N PRO A 116 -9.87 -7.81 -16.16
CA PRO A 116 -9.56 -9.22 -16.41
C PRO A 116 -10.83 -10.07 -16.52
N LEU A 117 -10.85 -11.01 -17.46
CA LEU A 117 -11.98 -11.93 -17.67
C LEU A 117 -12.26 -12.76 -16.41
N ASP A 118 -11.23 -13.06 -15.66
CA ASP A 118 -11.28 -13.86 -14.44
C ASP A 118 -12.15 -13.27 -13.33
N LEU A 119 -12.37 -11.95 -13.32
CA LEU A 119 -13.30 -11.31 -12.38
C LEU A 119 -14.77 -11.68 -12.63
N GLN A 120 -15.07 -12.30 -13.78
CA GLN A 120 -16.41 -12.81 -14.10
C GLN A 120 -16.65 -14.23 -13.55
N GLU A 121 -15.59 -14.90 -13.07
CA GLU A 121 -15.65 -16.22 -12.44
C GLU A 121 -15.93 -16.12 -10.93
N GLU A 122 -15.97 -17.27 -10.23
CA GLU A 122 -16.15 -17.31 -8.77
C GLU A 122 -14.88 -16.84 -8.04
N VAL A 123 -14.70 -15.52 -7.88
CA VAL A 123 -13.62 -14.91 -7.12
C VAL A 123 -14.06 -14.64 -5.69
N SER A 124 -13.27 -15.10 -4.72
CA SER A 124 -13.57 -14.93 -3.29
C SER A 124 -13.04 -13.62 -2.72
N GLY A 125 -11.95 -13.07 -3.28
CA GLY A 125 -11.34 -11.84 -2.82
C GLY A 125 -10.30 -11.31 -3.80
N ILE A 126 -9.98 -10.02 -3.67
CA ILE A 126 -9.04 -9.32 -4.55
C ILE A 126 -7.96 -8.66 -3.70
N ILE A 127 -6.70 -8.76 -4.11
CA ILE A 127 -5.58 -7.99 -3.60
C ILE A 127 -5.08 -7.09 -4.72
N ILE A 128 -4.99 -5.79 -4.47
CA ILE A 128 -4.52 -4.80 -5.43
C ILE A 128 -3.18 -4.27 -4.95
N LEU A 129 -2.12 -4.50 -5.74
CA LEU A 129 -0.75 -4.14 -5.39
C LEU A 129 -0.31 -2.78 -5.93
N SER A 130 -0.89 -2.34 -7.06
CA SER A 130 -0.53 -1.07 -7.71
C SER A 130 -1.64 -0.04 -7.53
N VAL A 131 -1.28 1.24 -7.54
CA VAL A 131 -2.28 2.31 -7.55
C VAL A 131 -2.86 2.45 -8.95
N PHE A 132 -4.15 2.27 -9.06
CA PHE A 132 -4.95 2.47 -10.27
C PHE A 132 -5.82 3.71 -10.17
N THR A 133 -6.30 4.20 -11.31
CA THR A 133 -7.24 5.31 -11.37
C THR A 133 -8.54 4.98 -10.65
N LYS A 134 -9.19 5.99 -10.09
CA LYS A 134 -10.46 5.85 -9.39
C LYS A 134 -11.54 5.24 -10.28
N GLU A 135 -11.54 5.60 -11.56
CA GLU A 135 -12.45 5.08 -12.57
C GLU A 135 -12.30 3.57 -12.74
N TYR A 136 -11.05 3.08 -12.79
CA TYR A 136 -10.76 1.66 -12.90
C TYR A 136 -11.16 0.89 -11.63
N ILE A 137 -10.82 1.42 -10.46
CA ILE A 137 -11.25 0.84 -9.18
C ILE A 137 -12.77 0.77 -9.08
N ASN A 138 -13.50 1.82 -9.51
CA ASN A 138 -14.96 1.81 -9.53
C ASN A 138 -15.55 0.67 -10.39
N GLN A 139 -14.88 0.26 -11.49
CA GLN A 139 -15.34 -0.89 -12.26
C GLN A 139 -15.16 -2.21 -11.47
N ILE A 140 -14.02 -2.37 -10.78
CA ILE A 140 -13.76 -3.56 -9.93
C ILE A 140 -14.81 -3.63 -8.81
N MET A 141 -15.14 -2.52 -8.18
CA MET A 141 -16.08 -2.48 -7.05
C MET A 141 -17.51 -2.88 -7.41
N LYS A 142 -17.91 -2.85 -8.70
CA LYS A 142 -19.22 -3.32 -9.15
C LYS A 142 -19.44 -4.83 -8.88
N TYR A 143 -18.38 -5.61 -8.75
CA TYR A 143 -18.48 -7.05 -8.46
C TYR A 143 -18.77 -7.36 -6.98
N ASN A 144 -18.73 -6.36 -6.10
CA ASN A 144 -18.97 -6.54 -4.65
C ASN A 144 -18.09 -7.62 -4.00
N ILE A 145 -16.88 -7.81 -4.51
CA ILE A 145 -15.88 -8.74 -3.98
C ILE A 145 -15.05 -8.00 -2.92
N PRO A 146 -14.73 -8.62 -1.77
CA PRO A 146 -13.83 -8.02 -0.79
C PRO A 146 -12.45 -7.70 -1.37
N VAL A 147 -11.96 -6.47 -1.10
CA VAL A 147 -10.70 -5.97 -1.63
C VAL A 147 -9.77 -5.55 -0.50
N VAL A 148 -8.48 -5.87 -0.65
CA VAL A 148 -7.38 -5.32 0.16
C VAL A 148 -6.39 -4.64 -0.78
N PHE A 149 -6.05 -3.40 -0.47
CA PHE A 149 -5.09 -2.61 -1.21
C PHE A 149 -3.73 -2.60 -0.52
N LEU A 150 -2.67 -2.70 -1.29
CA LEU A 150 -1.34 -2.27 -0.87
C LEU A 150 -1.12 -0.86 -1.38
N ASP A 151 -0.92 0.05 -0.43
CA ASP A 151 -0.82 1.47 -0.69
C ASP A 151 -2.14 2.11 -1.21
N ALA A 152 -2.10 3.39 -1.49
CA ALA A 152 -3.24 4.20 -1.88
C ALA A 152 -2.81 5.33 -2.81
N PRO A 153 -3.73 5.99 -3.54
CA PRO A 153 -3.48 7.29 -4.11
C PRO A 153 -2.99 8.28 -3.03
N SER A 154 -2.26 9.31 -3.41
CA SER A 154 -1.79 10.35 -2.49
C SER A 154 -2.93 10.91 -1.62
N ASN A 155 -4.13 11.04 -2.18
CA ASN A 155 -5.36 11.29 -1.43
C ASN A 155 -6.04 9.96 -1.03
N ILE A 156 -5.69 9.42 0.12
CA ILE A 156 -6.21 8.14 0.63
C ILE A 156 -7.74 8.10 0.75
N GLN A 157 -8.39 9.23 0.98
CA GLN A 157 -9.87 9.29 1.15
C GLN A 157 -10.62 8.79 -0.09
N GLU A 158 -9.99 8.78 -1.25
CA GLU A 158 -10.60 8.31 -2.48
C GLU A 158 -10.96 6.83 -2.46
N ILE A 159 -10.24 6.01 -1.69
CA ILE A 159 -10.42 4.55 -1.69
C ILE A 159 -10.74 3.94 -0.31
N THR A 160 -10.77 4.72 0.77
CA THR A 160 -11.05 4.20 2.14
C THR A 160 -12.41 3.52 2.26
N SER A 161 -13.38 3.85 1.41
CA SER A 161 -14.70 3.22 1.40
C SER A 161 -14.74 1.89 0.63
N TYR A 162 -13.73 1.58 -0.18
CA TYR A 162 -13.75 0.43 -1.08
C TYR A 162 -13.23 -0.86 -0.44
N GLY A 163 -12.16 -0.78 0.32
CA GLY A 163 -11.52 -1.96 0.92
C GLY A 163 -10.63 -1.61 2.09
N ASP A 164 -9.97 -2.62 2.66
CA ASP A 164 -8.91 -2.40 3.63
C ASP A 164 -7.64 -1.98 2.91
N ILE A 165 -6.86 -1.11 3.55
CA ILE A 165 -5.63 -0.57 2.98
C ILE A 165 -4.48 -0.90 3.91
N ILE A 166 -3.42 -1.48 3.38
CA ILE A 166 -2.15 -1.67 4.09
C ILE A 166 -1.14 -0.68 3.53
N ILE A 167 -0.56 0.12 4.40
CA ILE A 167 0.43 1.16 4.08
C ILE A 167 1.69 0.91 4.88
N CYS A 168 2.85 0.92 4.25
CA CYS A 168 4.13 0.93 4.95
C CYS A 168 4.36 2.31 5.57
N GLU A 169 4.79 2.34 6.83
CA GLU A 169 5.21 3.59 7.44
C GLU A 169 6.31 4.23 6.58
N SER A 170 6.19 5.48 6.27
CA SER A 170 7.07 6.15 5.32
C SER A 170 7.52 7.54 5.79
N MET A 171 6.69 8.25 6.56
CA MET A 171 6.97 9.61 6.95
C MET A 171 8.04 9.68 8.05
N ASP A 172 7.89 8.94 9.13
CA ASP A 172 8.82 8.98 10.27
C ASP A 172 10.18 8.38 9.90
N SER A 173 10.20 7.32 9.10
CA SER A 173 11.44 6.70 8.62
C SER A 173 12.25 7.64 7.72
N MET A 174 11.61 8.35 6.77
CA MET A 174 12.31 9.31 5.92
C MET A 174 12.70 10.57 6.68
N LYS A 175 11.88 11.01 7.64
CA LYS A 175 12.25 12.08 8.57
C LYS A 175 13.50 11.71 9.36
N LYS A 176 13.58 10.48 9.88
CA LYS A 176 14.76 9.98 10.61
C LYS A 176 16.03 9.96 9.74
N ILE A 177 15.94 9.51 8.49
CA ILE A 177 17.05 9.52 7.52
C ILE A 177 17.51 10.96 7.27
N THR A 178 16.58 11.86 6.96
CA THR A 178 16.90 13.25 6.64
C THR A 178 17.48 13.98 7.86
N THR A 179 16.97 13.70 9.06
CA THR A 179 17.52 14.25 10.30
C THR A 179 18.97 13.78 10.53
N ASP A 180 19.31 12.52 10.22
CA ASP A 180 20.69 12.02 10.32
C ASP A 180 21.63 12.77 9.36
N LEU A 181 21.21 13.01 8.12
CA LEU A 181 21.97 13.83 7.16
C LEU A 181 22.21 15.26 7.68
N ILE A 182 21.17 15.87 8.25
CA ILE A 182 21.26 17.22 8.85
C ILE A 182 22.23 17.22 10.03
N ASN A 183 22.19 16.22 10.91
CA ASN A 183 23.08 16.08 12.06
C ASN A 183 24.55 15.87 11.65
N ARG A 184 24.78 15.35 10.45
CA ARG A 184 26.13 15.24 9.84
C ARG A 184 26.60 16.53 9.20
N GLY A 185 25.87 17.63 9.36
CA GLY A 185 26.24 18.97 8.87
C GLY A 185 25.70 19.33 7.48
N MET A 186 24.98 18.42 6.80
CA MET A 186 24.44 18.73 5.47
C MET A 186 23.26 19.69 5.55
N ARG A 187 23.19 20.65 4.65
CA ARG A 187 22.14 21.66 4.59
C ARG A 187 21.49 21.76 3.21
N LYS A 188 22.21 21.38 2.15
CA LYS A 188 21.71 21.30 0.77
C LYS A 188 21.34 19.87 0.47
N ILE A 189 20.09 19.48 0.82
CA ILE A 189 19.58 18.12 0.68
C ILE A 189 18.47 18.15 -0.36
N GLY A 190 18.63 17.39 -1.45
CA GLY A 190 17.65 17.23 -2.51
C GLY A 190 16.72 16.04 -2.28
N PHE A 191 15.62 16.00 -3.04
CA PHE A 191 14.68 14.88 -3.06
C PHE A 191 14.31 14.50 -4.50
N ILE A 192 14.20 13.19 -4.77
CA ILE A 192 13.70 12.66 -6.06
C ILE A 192 12.65 11.59 -5.82
N GLY A 193 11.43 11.79 -6.37
CA GLY A 193 10.35 10.83 -6.34
C GLY A 193 9.00 11.44 -6.72
N ASP A 194 8.17 10.70 -7.47
CA ASP A 194 6.84 11.16 -7.90
C ASP A 194 5.83 11.13 -6.75
N THR A 195 5.64 12.28 -6.10
CA THR A 195 4.71 12.44 -4.97
C THR A 195 3.23 12.33 -5.36
N THR A 196 2.93 12.30 -6.65
CA THR A 196 1.56 12.19 -7.16
C THR A 196 1.14 10.74 -7.38
N TYR A 197 2.10 9.81 -7.43
CA TYR A 197 1.85 8.42 -7.77
C TYR A 197 1.10 7.67 -6.66
N CYS A 198 1.64 7.68 -5.43
CA CYS A 198 1.04 6.95 -4.32
C CYS A 198 1.28 7.62 -2.97
N ARG A 199 0.52 7.19 -1.98
CA ARG A 199 0.55 7.74 -0.62
C ARG A 199 1.90 7.55 0.05
N THR A 200 2.54 6.40 -0.07
CA THR A 200 3.83 6.16 0.58
C THR A 200 4.93 7.06 0.05
N ILE A 201 5.01 7.34 -1.27
CA ILE A 201 5.99 8.29 -1.81
C ILE A 201 5.67 9.72 -1.35
N TYR A 202 4.40 10.10 -1.31
CA TYR A 202 4.01 11.40 -0.74
C TYR A 202 4.43 11.53 0.73
N ASP A 203 4.18 10.50 1.55
CA ASP A 203 4.58 10.50 2.97
C ASP A 203 6.11 10.54 3.14
N ARG A 204 6.88 9.89 2.24
CA ARG A 204 8.35 9.99 2.21
C ARG A 204 8.81 11.42 1.99
N TYR A 205 8.19 12.13 1.05
CA TYR A 205 8.48 13.54 0.80
C TYR A 205 8.12 14.42 2.02
N ILE A 206 6.95 14.20 2.64
CA ILE A 206 6.55 14.95 3.83
C ILE A 206 7.52 14.71 5.00
N GLY A 207 8.01 13.48 5.19
CA GLY A 207 9.03 13.16 6.18
C GLY A 207 10.35 13.91 5.93
N TYR A 208 10.82 13.93 4.69
CA TYR A 208 11.97 14.71 4.26
C TYR A 208 11.79 16.22 4.51
N GLU A 209 10.69 16.81 4.05
CA GLU A 209 10.39 18.22 4.21
C GLU A 209 10.26 18.62 5.69
N SER A 210 9.56 17.80 6.48
CA SER A 210 9.39 18.01 7.92
C SER A 210 10.73 18.08 8.66
N ALA A 211 11.68 17.18 8.34
CA ALA A 211 13.00 17.18 8.96
C ALA A 211 13.77 18.47 8.67
N LEU A 212 13.73 18.97 7.44
CA LEU A 212 14.37 20.24 7.06
C LEU A 212 13.76 21.43 7.80
N LEU A 213 12.43 21.53 7.81
CA LEU A 213 11.71 22.64 8.45
C LEU A 213 11.95 22.66 9.98
N GLU A 214 11.96 21.52 10.65
CA GLU A 214 12.26 21.41 12.06
C GLU A 214 13.70 21.84 12.41
N ALA A 215 14.62 21.64 11.48
CA ALA A 215 16.01 22.12 11.59
C ALA A 215 16.20 23.59 11.18
N GLY A 216 15.11 24.30 10.85
CA GLY A 216 15.18 25.68 10.35
C GLY A 216 15.74 25.81 8.94
N ILE A 217 15.79 24.73 8.16
CA ILE A 217 16.29 24.70 6.78
C ILE A 217 15.10 24.82 5.85
N LYS A 218 15.07 25.83 5.00
CA LYS A 218 14.04 25.96 3.96
C LYS A 218 14.35 24.98 2.82
N PRO A 219 13.38 24.11 2.43
CA PRO A 219 13.56 23.25 1.26
C PRO A 219 13.87 24.07 0.00
N ASP A 220 14.94 23.70 -0.71
CA ASP A 220 15.33 24.31 -1.96
C ASP A 220 14.65 23.63 -3.13
N LYS A 221 13.67 24.31 -3.73
CA LYS A 221 12.85 23.76 -4.81
C LYS A 221 13.64 23.43 -6.07
N ASP A 222 14.80 24.05 -6.25
CA ASP A 222 15.61 23.87 -7.45
C ASP A 222 16.38 22.54 -7.46
N ILE A 223 16.46 21.86 -6.30
CA ILE A 223 17.06 20.53 -6.14
C ILE A 223 16.04 19.47 -5.67
N ILE A 224 14.75 19.73 -5.89
CA ILE A 224 13.65 18.81 -5.58
C ILE A 224 12.94 18.42 -6.88
N ALA A 225 12.91 17.11 -7.17
CA ALA A 225 12.21 16.55 -8.33
C ALA A 225 11.07 15.65 -7.85
N THR A 226 9.88 16.23 -7.63
CA THR A 226 8.68 15.52 -7.16
C THR A 226 7.68 15.21 -8.25
N TYR A 227 7.72 15.96 -9.33
CA TYR A 227 6.88 15.78 -10.50
C TYR A 227 7.61 16.31 -11.74
N HIS A 228 7.60 15.52 -12.80
CA HIS A 228 7.98 16.00 -14.12
C HIS A 228 6.95 15.50 -15.13
N ALA A 229 6.45 16.35 -16.01
CA ALA A 229 5.43 15.98 -16.98
C ALA A 229 5.80 14.67 -17.69
N ASN A 230 5.00 13.62 -17.49
CA ASN A 230 5.18 12.28 -18.06
C ASN A 230 6.35 11.43 -17.51
N THR A 231 6.97 11.76 -16.40
CA THR A 231 7.99 10.91 -15.78
C THR A 231 7.55 10.39 -14.42
N LYS A 232 7.80 9.10 -14.17
CA LYS A 232 7.54 8.46 -12.86
C LYS A 232 8.84 8.08 -12.15
N PHE A 233 9.99 8.48 -12.71
CA PHE A 233 11.34 8.13 -12.26
C PHE A 233 11.63 6.61 -12.21
N TYR A 234 10.95 5.82 -13.05
CA TYR A 234 11.16 4.37 -13.13
C TYR A 234 12.25 3.97 -14.12
N LYS A 235 12.80 4.92 -14.87
CA LYS A 235 13.85 4.69 -15.86
C LYS A 235 15.08 5.56 -15.57
N PRO A 236 16.29 5.04 -15.85
CA PRO A 236 17.51 5.80 -15.66
C PRO A 236 17.48 7.18 -16.36
N GLU A 237 16.95 7.22 -17.58
CA GLU A 237 16.91 8.45 -18.40
C GLU A 237 16.03 9.55 -17.77
N GLU A 238 14.96 9.13 -17.08
CA GLU A 238 14.06 10.07 -16.38
C GLU A 238 14.76 10.71 -15.17
N VAL A 239 15.52 9.91 -14.41
CA VAL A 239 16.31 10.38 -13.27
C VAL A 239 17.46 11.28 -13.73
N GLU A 240 18.17 10.89 -14.80
CA GLU A 240 19.23 11.69 -15.41
C GLU A 240 18.71 13.05 -15.89
N ALA A 241 17.54 13.06 -16.57
CA ALA A 241 16.91 14.29 -17.01
C ALA A 241 16.58 15.23 -15.83
N ALA A 242 16.03 14.69 -14.75
CA ALA A 242 15.72 15.46 -13.54
C ALA A 242 16.99 16.05 -12.90
N LEU A 243 18.03 15.22 -12.71
CA LEU A 243 19.30 15.67 -12.12
C LEU A 243 20.03 16.69 -12.97
N SER A 244 19.90 16.64 -14.29
CA SER A 244 20.52 17.61 -15.21
C SER A 244 19.92 19.01 -15.10
N LEU A 245 18.71 19.13 -14.53
CA LEU A 245 18.05 20.41 -14.29
C LEU A 245 18.45 21.05 -12.96
N PHE A 246 19.15 20.32 -12.08
CA PHE A 246 19.63 20.90 -10.82
C PHE A 246 20.72 21.92 -11.11
N PRO A 247 20.60 23.16 -10.59
CA PRO A 247 21.59 24.21 -10.84
C PRO A 247 22.95 23.90 -10.19
N TYR A 248 22.98 22.99 -9.22
CA TYR A 248 24.16 22.45 -8.55
C TYR A 248 23.88 21.09 -7.95
N MET A 249 24.92 20.30 -7.72
CA MET A 249 24.75 19.02 -6.99
C MET A 249 24.60 19.30 -5.49
N PRO A 250 23.54 18.75 -4.86
CA PRO A 250 23.35 18.89 -3.42
C PRO A 250 24.38 18.09 -2.63
N GLU A 251 24.48 18.32 -1.33
CA GLU A 251 25.33 17.56 -0.41
C GLU A 251 24.81 16.14 -0.16
N ALA A 252 23.46 15.98 -0.27
CA ALA A 252 22.79 14.70 -0.22
C ALA A 252 21.55 14.67 -1.12
N ILE A 253 21.18 13.49 -1.60
CA ILE A 253 19.94 13.23 -2.34
C ILE A 253 19.17 12.13 -1.61
N VAL A 254 17.98 12.46 -1.15
CA VAL A 254 17.00 11.54 -0.58
C VAL A 254 16.13 11.02 -1.72
N CYS A 255 16.23 9.73 -2.01
CA CYS A 255 15.49 9.09 -3.09
C CYS A 255 14.23 8.41 -2.53
N ALA A 256 13.13 8.48 -3.29
CA ALA A 256 11.88 7.88 -2.87
C ALA A 256 11.97 6.35 -2.73
N ASN A 257 12.85 5.68 -3.49
CA ASN A 257 13.11 4.25 -3.37
C ASN A 257 14.54 3.88 -3.77
N ASP A 258 14.91 2.61 -3.62
CA ASP A 258 16.25 2.10 -3.92
C ASP A 258 16.55 2.08 -5.43
N ASP A 259 15.56 1.86 -6.29
CA ASP A 259 15.74 1.91 -7.76
C ASP A 259 16.18 3.32 -8.20
N ILE A 260 15.49 4.35 -7.70
CA ILE A 260 15.86 5.76 -7.94
C ILE A 260 17.26 6.04 -7.38
N ALA A 261 17.55 5.55 -6.16
CA ALA A 261 18.88 5.74 -5.56
C ALA A 261 20.00 5.13 -6.43
N LEU A 262 19.77 3.94 -6.99
CA LEU A 262 20.71 3.28 -7.90
C LEU A 262 20.93 4.11 -9.17
N TYR A 263 19.87 4.68 -9.76
CA TYR A 263 20.00 5.54 -10.94
C TYR A 263 20.73 6.83 -10.62
N VAL A 264 20.46 7.45 -9.46
CA VAL A 264 21.20 8.61 -8.96
C VAL A 264 22.69 8.29 -8.81
N MET A 265 23.04 7.17 -8.18
CA MET A 265 24.44 6.78 -7.99
C MET A 265 25.16 6.53 -9.32
N ARG A 266 24.50 5.90 -10.30
CA ARG A 266 25.05 5.72 -11.66
C ARG A 266 25.29 7.07 -12.35
N TYR A 267 24.34 7.99 -12.26
CA TYR A 267 24.50 9.33 -12.81
C TYR A 267 25.67 10.07 -12.17
N LEU A 268 25.77 10.09 -10.83
CA LEU A 268 26.87 10.72 -10.11
C LEU A 268 28.23 10.16 -10.53
N ASN A 269 28.34 8.82 -10.60
CA ASN A 269 29.57 8.16 -11.06
C ASN A 269 29.93 8.54 -12.49
N SER A 270 28.94 8.67 -13.41
CA SER A 270 29.19 9.13 -14.80
C SER A 270 29.70 10.54 -14.88
N LYS A 271 29.45 11.37 -13.85
CA LYS A 271 29.95 12.74 -13.71
C LYS A 271 31.27 12.84 -12.91
N GLY A 272 31.84 11.69 -12.51
CA GLY A 272 33.06 11.63 -11.71
C GLY A 272 32.86 11.98 -10.23
N LEU A 273 31.61 12.00 -9.76
CA LEU A 273 31.24 12.24 -8.37
C LEU A 273 31.12 10.93 -7.58
N SER A 274 31.68 10.89 -6.40
CA SER A 274 31.71 9.71 -5.53
C SER A 274 30.64 9.78 -4.45
N VAL A 275 29.98 8.65 -4.19
CA VAL A 275 29.07 8.47 -3.04
C VAL A 275 29.84 7.73 -1.92
N PRO A 276 29.80 8.18 -0.67
CA PRO A 276 29.15 9.39 -0.15
C PRO A 276 30.02 10.65 -0.18
N LYS A 277 31.29 10.57 -0.65
CA LYS A 277 32.31 11.61 -0.49
C LYS A 277 31.84 12.96 -1.05
N ASP A 278 31.33 12.98 -2.28
CA ASP A 278 30.86 14.20 -2.92
C ASP A 278 29.38 14.44 -2.65
N VAL A 279 28.56 13.41 -2.82
CA VAL A 279 27.11 13.44 -2.58
C VAL A 279 26.68 12.22 -1.78
N ALA A 280 26.01 12.40 -0.64
CA ALA A 280 25.37 11.30 0.08
C ALA A 280 24.07 10.89 -0.64
N VAL A 281 23.75 9.58 -0.64
CA VAL A 281 22.55 9.07 -1.29
C VAL A 281 21.82 8.12 -0.34
N THR A 282 20.49 8.24 -0.26
CA THR A 282 19.64 7.35 0.53
C THR A 282 18.47 6.86 -0.31
N GLY A 283 17.93 5.68 0.04
CA GLY A 283 16.81 5.06 -0.63
C GLY A 283 15.70 4.62 0.35
N TYR A 284 14.84 3.74 -0.15
CA TYR A 284 13.76 3.10 0.58
C TYR A 284 13.44 1.77 -0.11
N ASP A 285 13.07 0.71 0.62
CA ASP A 285 12.61 -0.63 0.28
C ASP A 285 13.56 -1.74 0.76
N ASN A 286 14.86 -1.54 0.77
CA ASN A 286 15.91 -2.52 1.10
C ASN A 286 15.63 -3.89 0.48
N VAL A 287 15.52 -3.91 -0.84
CA VAL A 287 15.29 -5.15 -1.58
C VAL A 287 16.50 -6.08 -1.38
N GLU A 288 16.26 -7.32 -0.90
CA GLU A 288 17.33 -8.23 -0.46
C GLU A 288 18.38 -8.50 -1.53
N GLU A 289 17.96 -8.66 -2.80
CA GLU A 289 18.87 -8.89 -3.92
C GLU A 289 19.74 -7.66 -4.20
N MET A 290 19.15 -6.46 -4.12
CA MET A 290 19.93 -5.21 -4.25
C MET A 290 20.87 -5.01 -3.06
N SER A 291 20.46 -5.36 -1.85
CA SER A 291 21.31 -5.26 -0.66
C SER A 291 22.53 -6.20 -0.68
N LYS A 292 22.48 -7.27 -1.49
CA LYS A 292 23.64 -8.14 -1.73
C LYS A 292 24.65 -7.56 -2.73
N VAL A 293 24.16 -6.76 -3.67
CA VAL A 293 24.97 -6.12 -4.71
C VAL A 293 25.47 -4.74 -4.27
N GLU A 294 24.61 -3.99 -3.59
CA GLU A 294 24.88 -2.65 -3.08
C GLU A 294 24.65 -2.57 -1.55
N PRO A 295 25.47 -3.31 -0.74
CA PRO A 295 25.23 -3.42 0.69
C PRO A 295 25.51 -2.12 1.45
N PHE A 296 25.94 -1.06 0.78
CA PHE A 296 26.33 0.20 1.39
C PHE A 296 25.24 1.29 1.33
N LEU A 297 24.10 1.06 0.64
CA LEU A 297 23.02 2.03 0.55
C LEU A 297 22.23 2.14 1.87
N THR A 298 22.19 3.35 2.44
CA THR A 298 21.27 3.71 3.53
C THR A 298 19.85 3.70 3.00
N THR A 299 18.96 2.90 3.64
CA THR A 299 17.61 2.64 3.14
C THR A 299 16.66 2.25 4.27
N VAL A 300 15.42 1.93 3.93
CA VAL A 300 14.39 1.46 4.85
C VAL A 300 13.97 0.04 4.50
N ARG A 301 14.05 -0.89 5.46
CA ARG A 301 13.63 -2.28 5.29
C ARG A 301 12.12 -2.40 5.50
N VAL A 302 11.40 -2.82 4.47
CA VAL A 302 9.96 -3.04 4.47
C VAL A 302 9.60 -4.49 4.83
N GLY A 303 10.41 -5.46 4.48
CA GLY A 303 10.12 -6.88 4.68
C GLY A 303 9.07 -7.42 3.70
N ASN A 304 9.36 -7.33 2.42
CA ASN A 304 8.42 -7.51 1.31
C ASN A 304 7.62 -8.83 1.35
N GLN A 305 8.26 -9.98 1.64
CA GLN A 305 7.52 -11.24 1.77
C GLN A 305 6.53 -11.23 2.96
N ARG A 306 6.93 -10.62 4.09
CA ARG A 306 6.03 -10.47 5.26
C ARG A 306 4.86 -9.57 4.93
N LEU A 307 5.08 -8.52 4.13
CA LEU A 307 4.03 -7.61 3.65
C LEU A 307 3.04 -8.38 2.76
N GLY A 308 3.53 -9.22 1.83
CA GLY A 308 2.68 -10.08 1.02
C GLY A 308 1.80 -11.01 1.85
N ARG A 309 2.37 -11.68 2.86
CA ARG A 309 1.61 -12.52 3.81
C ARG A 309 0.57 -11.69 4.58
N ARG A 310 0.93 -10.48 5.02
CA ARG A 310 0.01 -9.60 5.77
C ARG A 310 -1.21 -9.17 4.94
N LEU A 311 -1.04 -8.95 3.62
CA LEU A 311 -2.15 -8.66 2.70
C LEU A 311 -3.16 -9.82 2.67
N VAL A 312 -2.68 -11.05 2.53
CA VAL A 312 -3.54 -12.25 2.56
C VAL A 312 -4.23 -12.40 3.90
N GLN A 313 -3.51 -12.27 5.01
CA GLN A 313 -4.09 -12.35 6.36
C GLN A 313 -5.21 -11.32 6.56
N GLN A 314 -5.03 -10.09 6.07
CA GLN A 314 -6.07 -9.08 6.13
C GLN A 314 -7.28 -9.46 5.26
N LEU A 315 -7.05 -9.97 4.06
CA LEU A 315 -8.13 -10.43 3.20
C LEU A 315 -8.90 -11.61 3.83
N MET A 316 -8.18 -12.59 4.41
CA MET A 316 -8.82 -13.72 5.11
C MET A 316 -9.62 -13.24 6.33
N TRP A 317 -9.09 -12.26 7.06
CA TRP A 317 -9.82 -11.61 8.16
C TRP A 317 -11.08 -10.91 7.65
N ARG A 318 -10.99 -10.13 6.55
CA ARG A 318 -12.10 -9.43 5.92
C ARG A 318 -13.19 -10.39 5.44
N LEU A 319 -12.82 -11.50 4.85
CA LEU A 319 -13.76 -12.56 4.43
C LEU A 319 -14.53 -13.14 5.61
N LYS A 320 -13.91 -13.28 6.77
CA LYS A 320 -14.55 -13.74 8.00
C LYS A 320 -15.37 -12.65 8.70
N ASN A 321 -15.05 -11.38 8.47
CA ASN A 321 -15.60 -10.21 9.16
C ASN A 321 -16.14 -9.14 8.18
N PRO A 322 -17.04 -9.48 7.25
CA PRO A 322 -17.42 -8.61 6.14
C PRO A 322 -18.16 -7.33 6.55
N ILE A 323 -18.77 -7.31 7.74
CA ILE A 323 -19.58 -6.19 8.23
C ILE A 323 -18.78 -5.17 9.05
N PHE A 324 -17.52 -5.50 9.43
CA PHE A 324 -16.69 -4.55 10.15
C PHE A 324 -16.31 -3.35 9.27
N PRO A 325 -16.04 -2.18 9.87
CA PRO A 325 -15.52 -1.03 9.12
C PRO A 325 -14.30 -1.37 8.29
N LYS A 326 -14.08 -0.63 7.21
CA LYS A 326 -12.82 -0.71 6.46
C LYS A 326 -11.69 -0.17 7.31
N GLU A 327 -10.52 -0.78 7.16
CA GLU A 327 -9.35 -0.46 7.99
C GLU A 327 -8.23 0.13 7.15
N VAL A 328 -7.51 1.09 7.70
CA VAL A 328 -6.22 1.55 7.20
C VAL A 328 -5.17 1.10 8.20
N ILE A 329 -4.26 0.25 7.76
CA ILE A 329 -3.27 -0.41 8.60
C ILE A 329 -1.89 0.06 8.22
N PHE A 330 -1.20 0.71 9.16
CA PHE A 330 0.21 1.09 8.99
C PHE A 330 1.10 -0.05 9.46
N VAL A 331 2.00 -0.49 8.57
CA VAL A 331 3.01 -1.51 8.87
C VAL A 331 4.32 -0.81 9.19
N GLY A 332 4.88 -1.09 10.37
CA GLY A 332 6.16 -0.53 10.79
C GLY A 332 7.32 -1.03 9.93
N VAL A 333 8.34 -0.20 9.80
CA VAL A 333 9.55 -0.43 8.99
C VAL A 333 10.81 -0.19 9.82
N GLU A 334 11.98 -0.55 9.29
CA GLU A 334 13.27 -0.37 9.95
C GLU A 334 14.22 0.46 9.09
N VAL A 335 14.72 1.56 9.62
CA VAL A 335 15.76 2.35 8.97
C VAL A 335 17.11 1.68 9.14
N ILE A 336 17.82 1.48 8.03
CA ILE A 336 19.16 0.87 7.99
C ILE A 336 20.16 1.91 7.50
N PHE A 337 20.95 2.43 8.43
CA PHE A 337 22.03 3.34 8.09
C PHE A 337 23.23 2.56 7.58
N ARG A 338 23.82 3.03 6.48
CA ARG A 338 24.99 2.44 5.83
C ARG A 338 25.93 3.53 5.32
N GLU A 339 26.97 3.12 4.60
CA GLU A 339 28.06 4.00 4.17
C GLU A 339 27.61 5.11 3.21
N SER A 340 26.63 4.89 2.35
CA SER A 340 26.18 5.85 1.34
C SER A 340 25.70 7.19 1.89
N SER A 341 25.41 7.28 3.18
CA SER A 341 25.01 8.51 3.89
C SER A 341 26.03 8.94 4.95
N SER A 342 27.19 8.29 5.03
CA SER A 342 28.16 8.52 6.12
C SER A 342 29.03 9.79 5.97
N LYS A 343 28.86 10.56 4.87
CA LYS A 343 29.51 11.86 4.67
C LYS A 343 29.26 12.78 5.87
N SER A 344 30.31 13.45 6.32
CA SER A 344 30.21 14.55 7.29
C SER A 344 30.76 15.82 6.67
N VAL A 345 30.02 16.90 6.84
CA VAL A 345 30.43 18.24 6.40
C VAL A 345 30.85 18.99 7.67
N SER A 346 32.10 19.44 7.71
CA SER A 346 32.55 20.33 8.79
C SER A 346 31.73 21.61 8.71
N VAL A 347 31.00 21.91 9.78
CA VAL A 347 30.37 23.24 9.92
C VAL A 347 31.52 24.21 10.10
N ALA A 348 31.75 25.07 9.11
CA ALA A 348 32.64 26.22 9.32
C ALA A 348 31.99 27.09 10.40
N GLU A 349 32.74 27.30 11.51
CA GLU A 349 32.35 28.19 12.62
C GLU A 349 32.16 29.62 12.14
#